data_aae17b7cb367ee245014b705950da8d0
#
_entry.id   aae17b7cb367ee245014b705950da8d0
#
_cell.length_a   1.000
_cell.length_b   1.000
_cell.length_c   1.000
_cell.angle_alpha   90.00
_cell.angle_beta   90.00
_cell.angle_gamma   90.00
#
_symmetry.space_group_name_H-M   'P 1'
#
loop_
_entity.id
_entity.type
_entity.pdbx_description
1 polymer ?
#
loop_
_entity_poly.entity_id
_entity_poly.type
_entity_poly.pdbx_seq_one_letter_code
_entity_poly.pdbx_strand_id
1 'polypeptide(L)'
;MSGAKRILPLLAVLCFALFLLYGVYFNAFGANAESMMAFFGITESRQGFVMTIQSLGGIVMTVLLGLFGERLHKLYGLLAGAVLVGVAGVTIGTMPLYGNDSYGLLLVFALIGGVGYITIDLLMNGVIADVFPEKKSTLLPIVHGFYGRGAMLAPLLVTWLTDSGRPPLPYRIWCWARRRWCWARCSGRCPAAPRPTRPTPI
;
A
#
# COMPACT_ATOMS: atom_id res chain seq x y z
N MET A 1 13.22 15.07 33.39
CA MET A 1 14.11 15.06 32.20
C MET A 1 14.55 13.65 31.73
N SER A 2 14.33 12.58 32.51
CA SER A 2 14.71 11.20 32.13
C SER A 2 13.79 10.57 31.05
N GLY A 3 12.52 10.88 31.02
CA GLY A 3 11.56 10.29 30.08
C GLY A 3 11.77 10.73 28.62
N ALA A 4 12.08 12.00 28.37
CA ALA A 4 12.28 12.53 27.03
C ALA A 4 13.49 11.87 26.30
N LYS A 5 14.55 11.55 27.03
CA LYS A 5 15.75 10.90 26.46
C LYS A 5 15.50 9.45 25.99
N ARG A 6 14.47 8.78 26.51
CA ARG A 6 14.10 7.41 26.06
C ARG A 6 13.07 7.41 24.93
N ILE A 7 12.26 8.45 24.80
CA ILE A 7 11.24 8.57 23.76
C ILE A 7 11.86 8.93 22.41
N LEU A 8 12.93 9.71 22.39
CA LEU A 8 13.58 10.16 21.16
C LEU A 8 14.08 9.03 20.25
N PRO A 9 14.83 8.02 20.75
CA PRO A 9 15.27 6.90 19.91
C PRO A 9 14.10 6.02 19.45
N LEU A 10 13.07 5.85 20.29
CA LEU A 10 11.89 5.09 19.90
C LEU A 10 11.14 5.78 18.75
N LEU A 11 10.99 7.10 18.83
CA LEU A 11 10.35 7.90 17.76
C LEU A 11 11.13 7.75 16.44
N ALA A 12 12.47 7.80 16.47
CA ALA A 12 13.29 7.61 15.29
C ALA A 12 13.10 6.21 14.67
N VAL A 13 13.08 5.16 15.50
CA VAL A 13 12.83 3.78 15.04
C VAL A 13 11.45 3.65 14.42
N LEU A 14 10.41 4.24 15.02
CA LEU A 14 9.06 4.25 14.47
C LEU A 14 9.01 4.99 13.12
N CYS A 15 9.72 6.11 12.98
CA CYS A 15 9.84 6.83 11.72
C CYS A 15 10.47 5.95 10.63
N PHE A 16 11.55 5.26 10.93
CA PHE A 16 12.23 4.37 9.98
C PHE A 16 11.33 3.18 9.58
N ALA A 17 10.67 2.56 10.55
CA ALA A 17 9.73 1.47 10.29
C ALA A 17 8.56 1.92 9.41
N LEU A 18 8.00 3.09 9.69
CA LEU A 18 6.89 3.65 8.92
C LEU A 18 7.30 3.94 7.47
N PHE A 19 8.49 4.51 7.24
CA PHE A 19 8.99 4.75 5.89
C PHE A 19 9.31 3.48 5.12
N LEU A 20 9.80 2.45 5.79
CA LEU A 20 10.01 1.14 5.17
C LEU A 20 8.67 0.53 4.73
N LEU A 21 7.67 0.51 5.62
CA LEU A 21 6.31 0.02 5.30
C LEU A 21 5.66 0.85 4.20
N TYR A 22 5.82 2.15 4.23
CA TYR A 22 5.37 3.07 3.21
C TYR A 22 6.00 2.76 1.84
N GLY A 23 7.32 2.52 1.80
CA GLY A 23 8.02 2.10 0.59
C GLY A 23 7.50 0.78 0.02
N VAL A 24 7.24 -0.21 0.89
CA VAL A 24 6.62 -1.49 0.49
C VAL A 24 5.23 -1.26 -0.07
N TYR A 25 4.36 -0.52 0.63
CA TYR A 25 2.98 -0.28 0.21
C TYR A 25 2.90 0.37 -1.16
N PHE A 26 3.62 1.49 -1.36
CA PHE A 26 3.54 2.25 -2.60
C PHE A 26 4.02 1.45 -3.81
N ASN A 27 5.13 0.73 -3.65
CA ASN A 27 5.72 -0.03 -4.75
C ASN A 27 5.04 -1.38 -4.98
N ALA A 28 4.37 -1.95 -3.96
CA ALA A 28 3.55 -3.15 -4.14
C ALA A 28 2.38 -2.93 -5.12
N PHE A 29 1.88 -1.70 -5.25
CA PHE A 29 0.83 -1.35 -6.19
C PHE A 29 1.28 -1.57 -7.65
N GLY A 30 2.48 -1.08 -8.00
CA GLY A 30 3.08 -1.33 -9.32
C GLY A 30 3.47 -2.79 -9.53
N ALA A 31 4.07 -3.42 -8.52
CA ALA A 31 4.49 -4.82 -8.60
C ALA A 31 3.32 -5.81 -8.75
N ASN A 32 2.12 -5.45 -8.28
CA ASN A 32 0.89 -6.26 -8.43
C ASN A 32 0.03 -5.86 -9.62
N ALA A 33 0.48 -4.95 -10.50
CA ALA A 33 -0.33 -4.40 -11.58
C ALA A 33 -0.95 -5.49 -12.48
N GLU A 34 -0.19 -6.51 -12.86
CA GLU A 34 -0.66 -7.63 -13.67
C GLU A 34 -1.76 -8.43 -12.97
N SER A 35 -1.58 -8.75 -11.69
CA SER A 35 -2.60 -9.45 -10.88
C SER A 35 -3.86 -8.62 -10.71
N MET A 36 -3.72 -7.30 -10.56
CA MET A 36 -4.83 -6.36 -10.47
C MET A 36 -5.60 -6.29 -11.79
N MET A 37 -4.90 -6.17 -12.91
CA MET A 37 -5.53 -6.18 -14.24
C MET A 37 -6.32 -7.46 -14.49
N ALA A 38 -5.73 -8.61 -14.14
CA ALA A 38 -6.39 -9.91 -14.29
C ALA A 38 -7.63 -10.04 -13.40
N PHE A 39 -7.59 -9.53 -12.16
CA PHE A 39 -8.70 -9.63 -11.23
C PHE A 39 -9.86 -8.69 -11.60
N PHE A 40 -9.55 -7.41 -11.87
CA PHE A 40 -10.55 -6.39 -12.19
C PHE A 40 -11.00 -6.42 -13.67
N GLY A 41 -10.39 -7.27 -14.50
CA GLY A 41 -10.68 -7.34 -15.94
C GLY A 41 -10.39 -6.02 -16.67
N ILE A 42 -9.37 -5.27 -16.22
CA ILE A 42 -9.02 -3.96 -16.75
C ILE A 42 -7.79 -4.02 -17.65
N THR A 43 -7.73 -3.10 -18.61
CA THR A 43 -6.60 -2.92 -19.52
C THR A 43 -5.44 -2.17 -18.85
N GLU A 44 -4.24 -2.21 -19.44
CA GLU A 44 -3.07 -1.44 -19.00
C GLU A 44 -3.37 0.06 -18.88
N SER A 45 -4.13 0.61 -19.85
CA SER A 45 -4.53 2.01 -19.83
C SER A 45 -5.38 2.35 -18.58
N ARG A 46 -6.33 1.48 -18.21
CA ARG A 46 -7.13 1.66 -16.99
C ARG A 46 -6.31 1.49 -15.73
N GLN A 47 -5.34 0.58 -15.72
CA GLN A 47 -4.40 0.44 -14.61
C GLN A 47 -3.52 1.68 -14.47
N GLY A 48 -3.02 2.24 -15.57
CA GLY A 48 -2.32 3.53 -15.58
C GLY A 48 -3.17 4.67 -15.03
N PHE A 49 -4.49 4.67 -15.33
CA PHE A 49 -5.42 5.66 -14.80
C PHE A 49 -5.59 5.53 -13.27
N VAL A 50 -5.61 4.31 -12.71
CA VAL A 50 -5.62 4.09 -11.25
C VAL A 50 -4.39 4.75 -10.60
N MET A 51 -3.20 4.57 -11.19
CA MET A 51 -1.97 5.22 -10.69
C MET A 51 -2.02 6.73 -10.82
N THR A 52 -2.63 7.25 -11.88
CA THR A 52 -2.84 8.68 -12.08
C THR A 52 -3.75 9.27 -10.99
N ILE A 53 -4.85 8.59 -10.66
CA ILE A 53 -5.78 9.00 -9.60
C ILE A 53 -5.10 8.97 -8.22
N GLN A 54 -4.29 7.94 -7.95
CA GLN A 54 -3.48 7.88 -6.73
C GLN A 54 -2.53 9.07 -6.64
N SER A 55 -1.82 9.40 -7.71
CA SER A 55 -0.91 10.55 -7.78
C SER A 55 -1.65 11.88 -7.64
N LEU A 56 -2.85 12.00 -8.22
CA LEU A 56 -3.70 13.18 -8.09
C LEU A 56 -4.08 13.44 -6.62
N GLY A 57 -4.45 12.40 -5.88
CA GLY A 57 -4.68 12.49 -4.43
C GLY A 57 -3.47 13.05 -3.68
N GLY A 58 -2.28 12.60 -4.06
CA GLY A 58 -1.01 13.12 -3.53
C GLY A 58 -0.79 14.59 -3.86
N ILE A 59 -0.99 15.01 -5.12
CA ILE A 59 -0.83 16.40 -5.55
C ILE A 59 -1.78 17.33 -4.78
N VAL A 60 -3.06 16.96 -4.69
CA VAL A 60 -4.05 17.75 -3.94
C VAL A 60 -3.63 17.90 -2.48
N MET A 61 -3.20 16.82 -1.85
CA MET A 61 -2.76 16.86 -0.44
C MET A 61 -1.47 17.66 -0.26
N THR A 62 -0.54 17.62 -1.21
CA THR A 62 0.67 18.45 -1.19
C THR A 62 0.32 19.94 -1.14
N VAL A 63 -0.62 20.37 -1.98
CA VAL A 63 -1.09 21.76 -1.99
C VAL A 63 -1.77 22.14 -0.67
N LEU A 64 -2.66 21.26 -0.17
CA LEU A 64 -3.36 21.50 1.11
C LEU A 64 -2.40 21.59 2.29
N LEU A 65 -1.41 20.70 2.37
CA LEU A 65 -0.40 20.73 3.42
C LEU A 65 0.55 21.93 3.26
N GLY A 66 0.85 22.36 2.04
CA GLY A 66 1.63 23.57 1.78
C GLY A 66 0.91 24.84 2.28
N LEU A 67 -0.42 24.89 2.15
CA LEU A 67 -1.21 26.05 2.56
C LEU A 67 -1.58 26.03 4.05
N PHE A 68 -1.85 24.86 4.61
CA PHE A 68 -2.43 24.73 5.95
C PHE A 68 -1.58 23.91 6.92
N GLY A 69 -0.47 23.32 6.47
CA GLY A 69 0.34 22.37 7.24
C GLY A 69 0.93 22.95 8.53
N GLU A 70 1.22 24.27 8.57
CA GLU A 70 1.68 24.94 9.78
C GLU A 70 0.65 24.97 10.91
N ARG A 71 -0.65 24.91 10.56
CA ARG A 71 -1.77 24.89 11.52
C ARG A 71 -2.11 23.50 12.02
N LEU A 72 -1.60 22.47 11.35
CA LEU A 72 -1.88 21.08 11.69
C LEU A 72 -0.87 20.55 12.71
N HIS A 73 -1.38 19.86 13.70
CA HIS A 73 -0.52 19.11 14.62
C HIS A 73 0.09 17.93 13.87
N LYS A 74 1.38 18.00 13.53
CA LYS A 74 2.09 17.08 12.62
C LYS A 74 1.92 15.60 13.00
N LEU A 75 1.91 15.29 14.31
CA LEU A 75 1.75 13.91 14.80
C LEU A 75 0.36 13.34 14.49
N TYR A 76 -0.71 14.14 14.71
CA TYR A 76 -2.07 13.70 14.36
C TYR A 76 -2.28 13.57 12.87
N GLY A 77 -1.69 14.48 12.07
CA GLY A 77 -1.68 14.37 10.62
C GLY A 77 -0.97 13.11 10.13
N LEU A 78 0.16 12.76 10.76
CA LEU A 78 0.89 11.52 10.44
C LEU A 78 0.07 10.27 10.75
N LEU A 79 -0.62 10.25 11.89
CA LEU A 79 -1.54 9.14 12.24
C LEU A 79 -2.71 9.06 11.26
N ALA A 80 -3.30 10.20 10.90
CA ALA A 80 -4.38 10.25 9.91
C ALA A 80 -3.91 9.70 8.54
N GLY A 81 -2.73 10.11 8.08
CA GLY A 81 -2.12 9.58 6.86
C GLY A 81 -1.92 8.06 6.92
N ALA A 82 -1.40 7.55 8.05
CA ALA A 82 -1.21 6.11 8.25
C ALA A 82 -2.54 5.34 8.23
N VAL A 83 -3.60 5.88 8.83
CA VAL A 83 -4.95 5.30 8.82
C VAL A 83 -5.50 5.28 7.39
N LEU A 84 -5.36 6.38 6.64
CA LEU A 84 -5.84 6.47 5.25
C LEU A 84 -5.14 5.43 4.35
N VAL A 85 -3.82 5.30 4.45
CA VAL A 85 -3.05 4.27 3.72
C VAL A 85 -3.47 2.87 4.14
N GLY A 86 -3.63 2.64 5.45
CA GLY A 86 -4.06 1.35 5.99
C GLY A 86 -5.45 0.96 5.49
N VAL A 87 -6.43 1.87 5.57
CA VAL A 87 -7.80 1.65 5.08
C VAL A 87 -7.80 1.39 3.58
N ALA A 88 -7.10 2.21 2.78
CA ALA A 88 -7.01 2.02 1.33
C ALA A 88 -6.36 0.66 0.99
N GLY A 89 -5.24 0.32 1.61
CA GLY A 89 -4.53 -0.92 1.35
C GLY A 89 -5.33 -2.16 1.76
N VAL A 90 -5.94 -2.14 2.95
CA VAL A 90 -6.79 -3.25 3.41
C VAL A 90 -8.01 -3.42 2.52
N THR A 91 -8.69 -2.33 2.15
CA THR A 91 -9.88 -2.40 1.29
C THR A 91 -9.52 -2.96 -0.08
N ILE A 92 -8.52 -2.39 -0.77
CA ILE A 92 -8.09 -2.88 -2.08
C ILE A 92 -7.62 -4.34 -1.99
N GLY A 93 -6.83 -4.68 -0.96
CA GLY A 93 -6.33 -6.04 -0.76
C GLY A 93 -7.42 -7.07 -0.43
N THR A 94 -8.54 -6.65 0.13
CA THR A 94 -9.66 -7.54 0.50
C THR A 94 -10.78 -7.58 -0.55
N MET A 95 -10.81 -6.67 -1.53
CA MET A 95 -11.80 -6.70 -2.62
C MET A 95 -11.92 -8.07 -3.29
N PRO A 96 -10.82 -8.78 -3.60
CA PRO A 96 -10.89 -10.13 -4.14
C PRO A 96 -11.58 -11.15 -3.23
N LEU A 97 -11.54 -10.96 -1.91
CA LEU A 97 -12.16 -11.88 -0.95
C LEU A 97 -13.68 -11.85 -1.00
N TYR A 98 -14.22 -10.67 -1.29
CA TYR A 98 -15.66 -10.45 -1.40
C TYR A 98 -16.16 -10.59 -2.86
N GLY A 99 -15.26 -10.91 -3.81
CA GLY A 99 -15.61 -10.98 -5.23
C GLY A 99 -16.05 -9.63 -5.80
N ASN A 100 -15.57 -8.54 -5.21
CA ASN A 100 -15.91 -7.19 -5.64
C ASN A 100 -14.87 -6.71 -6.66
N ASP A 101 -15.25 -6.66 -7.93
CA ASP A 101 -14.45 -6.20 -9.06
C ASP A 101 -14.77 -4.77 -9.49
N SER A 102 -15.40 -3.98 -8.60
CA SER A 102 -15.80 -2.61 -8.91
C SER A 102 -14.59 -1.71 -9.14
N TYR A 103 -14.37 -1.34 -10.41
CA TYR A 103 -13.33 -0.40 -10.81
C TYR A 103 -13.50 0.99 -10.16
N GLY A 104 -14.74 1.46 -9.99
CA GLY A 104 -15.01 2.74 -9.32
C GLY A 104 -14.55 2.75 -7.87
N LEU A 105 -14.76 1.65 -7.15
CA LEU A 105 -14.30 1.51 -5.77
C LEU A 105 -12.77 1.48 -5.69
N LEU A 106 -12.12 0.79 -6.63
CA LEU A 106 -10.66 0.79 -6.76
C LEU A 106 -10.11 2.22 -6.93
N LEU A 107 -10.72 3.05 -7.79
CA LEU A 107 -10.32 4.44 -7.99
C LEU A 107 -10.47 5.29 -6.73
N VAL A 108 -11.58 5.15 -6.00
CA VAL A 108 -11.81 5.88 -4.75
C VAL A 108 -10.73 5.54 -3.70
N PHE A 109 -10.44 4.26 -3.51
CA PHE A 109 -9.42 3.86 -2.54
C PHE A 109 -7.99 4.13 -3.02
N ALA A 110 -7.73 4.15 -4.32
CA ALA A 110 -6.46 4.63 -4.87
C ALA A 110 -6.25 6.13 -4.54
N LEU A 111 -7.28 6.96 -4.72
CA LEU A 111 -7.25 8.38 -4.36
C LEU A 111 -6.99 8.57 -2.86
N ILE A 112 -7.73 7.87 -1.99
CA ILE A 112 -7.55 7.90 -0.53
C ILE A 112 -6.13 7.47 -0.14
N GLY A 113 -5.62 6.41 -0.74
CA GLY A 113 -4.24 5.94 -0.55
C GLY A 113 -3.22 6.99 -0.98
N GLY A 114 -3.47 7.71 -2.08
CA GLY A 114 -2.64 8.81 -2.57
C GLY A 114 -2.58 9.98 -1.60
N VAL A 115 -3.72 10.39 -1.05
CA VAL A 115 -3.80 11.43 0.00
C VAL A 115 -3.02 11.00 1.23
N GLY A 116 -3.26 9.78 1.72
CA GLY A 116 -2.62 9.26 2.94
C GLY A 116 -1.11 9.16 2.80
N TYR A 117 -0.63 8.67 1.66
CA TYR A 117 0.79 8.45 1.41
C TYR A 117 1.59 9.77 1.41
N ILE A 118 1.13 10.79 0.73
CA ILE A 118 1.78 12.11 0.72
C ILE A 118 1.70 12.78 2.08
N THR A 119 0.60 12.58 2.82
CA THR A 119 0.49 13.09 4.18
C THR A 119 1.60 12.52 5.07
N ILE A 120 1.87 11.22 4.99
CA ILE A 120 2.98 10.59 5.72
C ILE A 120 4.32 11.18 5.30
N ASP A 121 4.59 11.28 3.99
CA ASP A 121 5.88 11.73 3.46
C ASP A 121 6.20 13.16 3.92
N LEU A 122 5.29 14.09 3.69
CA LEU A 122 5.51 15.51 4.00
C LEU A 122 5.58 15.77 5.50
N LEU A 123 4.65 15.20 6.27
CA LEU A 123 4.61 15.45 7.72
C LEU A 123 5.75 14.76 8.46
N MET A 124 6.22 13.60 7.98
CA MET A 124 7.39 12.94 8.55
C MET A 124 8.64 13.79 8.40
N ASN A 125 8.85 14.37 7.22
CA ASN A 125 9.96 15.29 6.99
C ASN A 125 9.88 16.48 7.95
N GLY A 126 8.68 17.02 8.19
CA GLY A 126 8.44 18.09 9.17
C GLY A 126 8.71 17.65 10.61
N VAL A 127 8.27 16.46 11.01
CA VAL A 127 8.52 15.92 12.36
C VAL A 127 10.00 15.72 12.60
N ILE A 128 10.75 15.19 11.65
CA ILE A 128 12.22 15.02 11.77
C ILE A 128 12.91 16.36 11.92
N ALA A 129 12.50 17.35 11.13
CA ALA A 129 13.08 18.69 11.19
C ALA A 129 12.83 19.39 12.54
N ASP A 130 11.65 19.20 13.14
CA ASP A 130 11.30 19.80 14.43
C ASP A 130 11.95 19.07 15.63
N VAL A 131 11.95 17.74 15.59
CA VAL A 131 12.42 16.91 16.72
C VAL A 131 13.95 16.81 16.76
N PHE A 132 14.58 16.81 15.59
CA PHE A 132 16.03 16.66 15.45
C PHE A 132 16.67 17.81 14.62
N PRO A 133 16.53 19.06 15.02
CA PRO A 133 16.95 20.22 14.22
C PRO A 133 18.44 20.18 13.87
N GLU A 134 19.31 19.73 14.78
CA GLU A 134 20.77 19.65 14.57
C GLU A 134 21.18 18.46 13.68
N LYS A 135 20.36 17.40 13.61
CA LYS A 135 20.66 16.16 12.89
C LYS A 135 19.78 15.95 11.65
N LYS A 136 18.91 16.92 11.31
CA LYS A 136 17.96 16.80 10.20
C LYS A 136 18.64 16.47 8.87
N SER A 137 19.78 17.11 8.59
CA SER A 137 20.54 16.89 7.35
C SER A 137 21.07 15.46 7.20
N THR A 138 21.30 14.74 8.30
CA THR A 138 21.74 13.35 8.31
C THR A 138 20.56 12.38 8.35
N LEU A 139 19.52 12.70 9.15
CA LEU A 139 18.38 11.80 9.36
C LEU A 139 17.45 11.72 8.15
N LEU A 140 17.20 12.85 7.44
CA LEU A 140 16.32 12.86 6.28
C LEU A 140 16.79 11.89 5.16
N PRO A 141 18.06 11.92 4.71
CA PRO A 141 18.53 10.94 3.73
C PRO A 141 18.44 9.50 4.22
N ILE A 142 18.69 9.25 5.52
CA ILE A 142 18.60 7.90 6.10
C ILE A 142 17.14 7.39 6.03
N VAL A 143 16.16 8.22 6.40
CA VAL A 143 14.74 7.88 6.34
C VAL A 143 14.30 7.56 4.91
N HIS A 144 14.69 8.38 3.93
CA HIS A 144 14.44 8.10 2.52
C HIS A 144 15.17 6.83 2.03
N GLY A 145 16.34 6.51 2.62
CA GLY A 145 17.02 5.24 2.39
C GLY A 145 16.20 4.03 2.87
N PHE A 146 15.45 4.16 3.98
CA PHE A 146 14.51 3.11 4.43
C PHE A 146 13.31 2.97 3.48
N TYR A 147 12.79 4.06 2.93
CA TYR A 147 11.80 4.01 1.86
C TYR A 147 12.34 3.24 0.64
N GLY A 148 13.56 3.54 0.18
CA GLY A 148 14.19 2.83 -0.94
C GLY A 148 14.33 1.33 -0.68
N ARG A 149 14.70 0.92 0.55
CA ARG A 149 14.72 -0.49 0.94
C ARG A 149 13.33 -1.12 0.88
N GLY A 150 12.30 -0.42 1.36
CA GLY A 150 10.91 -0.85 1.24
C GLY A 150 10.48 -1.03 -0.22
N ALA A 151 10.86 -0.09 -1.09
CA ALA A 151 10.59 -0.15 -2.52
C ALA A 151 11.22 -1.39 -3.20
N MET A 152 12.45 -1.75 -2.79
CA MET A 152 13.11 -2.97 -3.28
C MET A 152 12.47 -4.26 -2.73
N LEU A 153 12.00 -4.22 -1.48
CA LEU A 153 11.36 -5.39 -0.86
C LEU A 153 9.99 -5.69 -1.47
N ALA A 154 9.26 -4.68 -1.95
CA ALA A 154 7.91 -4.84 -2.48
C ALA A 154 7.84 -5.86 -3.64
N PRO A 155 8.58 -5.72 -4.76
CA PRO A 155 8.54 -6.70 -5.83
C PRO A 155 9.06 -8.08 -5.40
N LEU A 156 10.07 -8.14 -4.51
CA LEU A 156 10.58 -9.42 -3.98
C LEU A 156 9.51 -10.15 -3.17
N LEU A 157 8.77 -9.44 -2.32
CA LEU A 157 7.66 -10.01 -1.55
C LEU A 157 6.54 -10.49 -2.47
N VAL A 158 6.18 -9.68 -3.48
CA VAL A 158 5.16 -10.06 -4.46
C VAL A 158 5.60 -11.32 -5.22
N THR A 159 6.80 -11.34 -5.78
CA THR A 159 7.35 -12.49 -6.50
C THR A 159 7.42 -13.73 -5.59
N TRP A 160 7.93 -13.59 -4.37
CA TRP A 160 7.99 -14.70 -3.43
C TRP A 160 6.61 -15.27 -3.09
N LEU A 161 5.60 -14.40 -2.97
CA LEU A 161 4.22 -14.82 -2.70
C LEU A 161 3.57 -15.49 -3.92
N THR A 162 3.98 -15.12 -5.15
CA THR A 162 3.44 -15.67 -6.40
C THR A 162 4.20 -16.92 -6.86
N ASP A 163 5.54 -16.93 -6.79
CA ASP A 163 6.42 -18.03 -7.25
C ASP A 163 6.39 -19.29 -6.38
N SER A 164 5.94 -19.17 -5.14
CA SER A 164 5.82 -20.36 -4.26
C SER A 164 4.81 -21.39 -4.76
N GLY A 165 4.41 -21.35 -6.03
CA GLY A 165 3.41 -22.24 -6.66
C GLY A 165 2.04 -22.13 -5.98
N ARG A 166 1.93 -21.16 -5.09
CA ARG A 166 0.73 -20.84 -4.34
C ARG A 166 0.08 -19.67 -5.06
N PRO A 167 -1.18 -19.77 -5.46
CA PRO A 167 -1.88 -18.63 -6.04
C PRO A 167 -1.75 -17.43 -5.07
N PRO A 168 -1.67 -16.18 -5.59
CA PRO A 168 -1.50 -14.99 -4.77
C PRO A 168 -2.47 -15.01 -3.60
N LEU A 169 -2.05 -14.51 -2.45
CA LEU A 169 -2.82 -14.54 -1.20
C LEU A 169 -4.32 -14.23 -1.39
N PRO A 170 -4.71 -13.20 -2.16
CA PRO A 170 -6.12 -12.94 -2.43
C PRO A 170 -6.81 -14.10 -3.17
N TYR A 171 -6.14 -14.75 -4.12
CA TYR A 171 -6.71 -15.89 -4.85
C TYR A 171 -6.84 -17.14 -3.96
N ARG A 172 -5.91 -17.38 -3.04
CA ARG A 172 -5.99 -18.50 -2.09
C ARG A 172 -7.13 -18.32 -1.09
N ILE A 173 -7.31 -17.10 -0.59
CA ILE A 173 -8.40 -16.79 0.32
C ILE A 173 -9.72 -16.85 -0.45
N TRP A 174 -9.76 -16.37 -1.70
CA TRP A 174 -10.92 -16.47 -2.58
C TRP A 174 -11.29 -17.93 -2.91
N CYS A 175 -10.32 -18.78 -3.27
CA CYS A 175 -10.55 -20.22 -3.47
C CYS A 175 -11.01 -20.91 -2.19
N TRP A 176 -10.48 -20.51 -1.02
CA TRP A 176 -10.89 -21.05 0.27
C TRP A 176 -12.29 -20.57 0.66
N ALA A 177 -12.60 -19.31 0.50
CA ALA A 177 -13.93 -18.74 0.74
C ALA A 177 -14.96 -19.34 -0.22
N ARG A 178 -14.63 -19.44 -1.53
CA ARG A 178 -15.52 -20.06 -2.53
C ARG A 178 -15.73 -21.55 -2.29
N ARG A 179 -14.73 -22.30 -1.81
CA ARG A 179 -14.92 -23.69 -1.37
C ARG A 179 -15.90 -23.81 -0.20
N ARG A 180 -15.83 -22.92 0.78
CA ARG A 180 -16.82 -22.90 1.88
C ARG A 180 -18.22 -22.54 1.39
N TRP A 181 -18.35 -21.63 0.44
CA TRP A 181 -19.65 -21.28 -0.17
C TRP A 181 -20.20 -22.36 -1.12
N CYS A 182 -19.35 -22.99 -1.92
CA CYS A 182 -19.75 -24.12 -2.75
C CYS A 182 -20.15 -25.35 -1.90
N TRP A 183 -19.43 -25.60 -0.79
CA TRP A 183 -19.77 -26.72 0.11
C TRP A 183 -21.10 -26.49 0.84
N ALA A 184 -21.43 -25.25 1.11
CA ALA A 184 -22.70 -24.87 1.74
C ALA A 184 -23.91 -24.86 0.76
N ARG A 185 -23.67 -24.80 -0.56
CA ARG A 185 -24.73 -24.63 -1.55
C ARG A 185 -24.87 -25.72 -2.60
N CYS A 186 -23.89 -26.56 -2.80
CA CYS A 186 -23.91 -27.66 -3.76
C CYS A 186 -23.36 -28.93 -3.15
N SER A 187 -24.23 -29.89 -2.91
CA SER A 187 -23.85 -31.28 -2.64
C SER A 187 -23.05 -31.86 -3.82
N GLY A 188 -21.74 -31.76 -3.75
CA GLY A 188 -20.89 -32.80 -4.33
C GLY A 188 -20.28 -32.61 -5.72
N ARG A 189 -20.36 -31.50 -6.43
CA ARG A 189 -19.60 -31.32 -7.71
C ARG A 189 -19.05 -29.90 -7.85
N CYS A 190 -17.75 -29.73 -7.50
CA CYS A 190 -16.99 -28.56 -7.94
C CYS A 190 -16.50 -28.75 -9.39
N PRO A 191 -16.71 -27.80 -10.31
CA PRO A 191 -16.03 -27.84 -11.60
C PRO A 191 -14.53 -27.70 -11.39
N ALA A 192 -13.74 -28.54 -12.08
CA ALA A 192 -12.28 -28.52 -12.03
C ALA A 192 -11.76 -27.14 -12.47
N ALA A 193 -10.80 -26.60 -11.72
CA ALA A 193 -10.13 -25.36 -12.07
C ALA A 193 -9.51 -25.46 -13.47
N PRO A 194 -9.62 -24.42 -14.33
CA PRO A 194 -8.94 -24.42 -15.60
C PRO A 194 -7.43 -24.56 -15.38
N ARG A 195 -6.80 -25.51 -16.08
CA ARG A 195 -5.35 -25.71 -16.02
C ARG A 195 -4.67 -24.45 -16.61
N PRO A 196 -3.60 -23.95 -15.99
CA PRO A 196 -2.83 -22.87 -16.59
C PRO A 196 -2.31 -23.33 -17.95
N THR A 197 -2.62 -22.59 -18.99
CA THR A 197 -2.08 -22.80 -20.33
C THR A 197 -0.56 -22.57 -20.27
N ARG A 198 0.23 -23.57 -20.67
CA ARG A 198 1.68 -23.41 -20.80
C ARG A 198 1.95 -22.31 -21.82
N PRO A 199 2.91 -21.39 -21.56
CA PRO A 199 3.35 -20.46 -22.57
C PRO A 199 3.91 -21.25 -23.76
N THR A 200 3.45 -20.96 -24.96
CA THR A 200 4.02 -21.47 -26.20
C THR A 200 5.45 -20.95 -26.33
N PRO A 201 6.47 -21.79 -26.59
CA PRO A 201 7.80 -21.29 -26.87
C PRO A 201 7.79 -20.50 -28.17
N ILE A 202 8.39 -19.31 -28.14
CA ILE A 202 8.72 -18.50 -29.31
C ILE A 202 9.98 -19.05 -29.95
#